data_9d5867c0d50efb8e9594383a79b10056
#
_entry.id   9d5867c0d50efb8e9594383a79b10056
#
_cell.length_a   1.000
_cell.length_b   1.000
_cell.length_c   1.000
_cell.angle_alpha   90.00
_cell.angle_beta   90.00
_cell.angle_gamma   90.00
#
_symmetry.space_group_name_H-M   'P 1'
#
loop_
_entity.id
_entity.type
_entity.pdbx_description
1 polymer ?
#
loop_
_entity_poly.entity_id
_entity_poly.type
_entity_poly.pdbx_seq_one_letter_code
_entity_poly.pdbx_strand_id
1 'polypeptide(L)'
;YFQTVRCFRDEDLRADRQPEFTQIDCEMSFVEQEDVLEIFERWAKHMFREVMGIELAEPLRRMPWIEAMEKYGSDKPDLRFGMEFADLTDLAKGHGFQVFDDAEYVTGFAATGCAAYTRKQIDALTEFVKRQQIGAKGLIWIRVEQEGVKSSVDKFYTPDEIREMAGRCGAKAGDMVFILCGKKFKTLMQLCALRLEVAQQLGLRDPKKFAPLWIVDFPLFEWDDETQRYYAMHHPFTSPKPEDVQYIDSDPGRVRANAYDFVCNGTEIGGGSIRIHDSKLQAKMFEVLGFTAEQAQLRFGFLMDAFKYGAPPHGGLAFGFDRLCSLFGGSDSIRDYIAFPKNNAGRDVMLDAPGCIDQAQLDELCLSLVKPEE
;
A
#
# COMPACT_ATOMS: atom_id res chain seq x y z
N TYR A 1 26.83 3.34 3.00
CA TYR A 1 26.77 3.51 1.55
C TYR A 1 25.47 4.20 1.13
N PHE A 2 25.55 5.13 0.20
CA PHE A 2 24.37 5.74 -0.41
C PHE A 2 24.66 6.15 -1.86
N GLN A 3 23.62 6.24 -2.66
CA GLN A 3 23.71 6.78 -4.01
C GLN A 3 22.38 7.39 -4.46
N THR A 4 22.43 8.32 -5.39
CA THR A 4 21.28 8.73 -6.19
C THR A 4 21.36 8.00 -7.51
N VAL A 5 20.46 7.08 -7.76
CA VAL A 5 20.56 6.13 -8.86
C VAL A 5 19.30 6.09 -9.70
N ARG A 6 19.46 5.94 -11.01
CA ARG A 6 18.35 5.65 -11.91
C ARG A 6 18.04 4.17 -11.86
N CYS A 7 16.77 3.89 -11.60
CA CYS A 7 16.22 2.55 -11.53
C CYS A 7 15.27 2.28 -12.71
N PHE A 8 15.15 0.99 -13.06
CA PHE A 8 14.29 0.52 -14.14
C PHE A 8 13.43 -0.63 -13.63
N ARG A 9 12.12 -0.57 -13.88
CA ARG A 9 11.18 -1.65 -13.55
C ARG A 9 10.18 -1.82 -14.68
N ASP A 10 9.94 -3.08 -15.04
CA ASP A 10 8.85 -3.46 -15.92
C ASP A 10 7.56 -3.58 -15.10
N GLU A 11 6.82 -2.49 -15.02
CA GLU A 11 5.59 -2.36 -14.25
C GLU A 11 4.52 -1.63 -15.05
N ASP A 12 3.26 -1.80 -14.66
CA ASP A 12 2.14 -1.03 -15.18
C ASP A 12 2.37 0.47 -14.98
N LEU A 13 2.22 1.24 -16.03
CA LEU A 13 2.37 2.68 -16.00
C LEU A 13 1.15 3.34 -15.34
N ARG A 14 1.41 4.14 -14.30
CA ARG A 14 0.41 4.90 -13.55
C ARG A 14 0.87 6.33 -13.36
N ALA A 15 0.04 7.16 -12.76
CA ALA A 15 0.42 8.54 -12.42
C ALA A 15 1.64 8.57 -11.48
N ASP A 16 1.71 7.62 -10.54
CA ASP A 16 2.75 7.47 -9.52
C ASP A 16 3.82 6.43 -9.86
N ARG A 17 3.82 5.87 -11.11
CA ARG A 17 4.77 4.84 -11.57
C ARG A 17 5.23 5.10 -12.98
N GLN A 18 6.54 5.02 -13.17
CA GLN A 18 7.23 5.10 -14.45
C GLN A 18 8.24 3.95 -14.58
N PRO A 19 8.54 3.46 -15.80
CA PRO A 19 9.50 2.38 -16.00
C PRO A 19 10.94 2.80 -15.68
N GLU A 20 11.21 4.10 -15.72
CA GLU A 20 12.45 4.73 -15.28
C GLU A 20 12.14 5.75 -14.20
N PHE A 21 12.86 5.67 -13.09
CA PHE A 21 12.69 6.58 -11.96
C PHE A 21 14.00 6.70 -11.18
N THR A 22 14.08 7.68 -10.29
CA THR A 22 15.28 7.92 -9.49
C THR A 22 15.01 7.55 -8.03
N GLN A 23 16.00 6.87 -7.41
CA GLN A 23 16.00 6.59 -5.98
C GLN A 23 17.19 7.25 -5.29
N ILE A 24 16.97 7.68 -4.05
CA ILE A 24 18.04 7.89 -3.05
C ILE A 24 18.12 6.60 -2.28
N ASP A 25 19.12 5.80 -2.60
CA ASP A 25 19.31 4.46 -2.07
C ASP A 25 20.43 4.44 -1.02
N CYS A 26 20.15 3.84 0.14
CA CYS A 26 21.06 3.79 1.26
C CYS A 26 21.06 2.40 1.90
N GLU A 27 22.28 1.88 2.19
CA GLU A 27 22.45 0.63 2.94
C GLU A 27 23.49 0.85 4.05
N MET A 28 23.24 0.24 5.21
CA MET A 28 24.06 0.35 6.41
C MET A 28 24.38 -1.03 6.97
N SER A 29 25.56 -1.20 7.51
CA SER A 29 25.99 -2.43 8.20
C SER A 29 25.96 -2.26 9.72
N PHE A 30 25.82 -3.38 10.44
CA PHE A 30 25.75 -3.45 11.90
C PHE A 30 24.60 -2.62 12.48
N VAL A 31 23.42 -2.71 11.86
CA VAL A 31 22.22 -1.97 12.25
C VAL A 31 21.05 -2.92 12.50
N GLU A 32 20.15 -2.46 13.37
CA GLU A 32 18.81 -2.99 13.58
C GLU A 32 17.77 -2.05 12.98
N GLN A 33 16.50 -2.45 12.99
CA GLN A 33 15.41 -1.66 12.41
C GLN A 33 15.36 -0.23 12.96
N GLU A 34 15.44 -0.06 14.29
CA GLU A 34 15.32 1.26 14.90
C GLU A 34 16.49 2.19 14.52
N ASP A 35 17.70 1.67 14.34
CA ASP A 35 18.84 2.47 13.89
C ASP A 35 18.56 3.09 12.52
N VAL A 36 17.99 2.28 11.60
CA VAL A 36 17.61 2.74 10.26
C VAL A 36 16.49 3.79 10.36
N LEU A 37 15.43 3.50 11.12
CA LEU A 37 14.29 4.42 11.27
C LEU A 37 14.72 5.75 11.87
N GLU A 38 15.57 5.75 12.92
CA GLU A 38 16.05 6.99 13.56
C GLU A 38 16.87 7.86 12.60
N ILE A 39 17.77 7.26 11.82
CA ILE A 39 18.60 8.00 10.88
C ILE A 39 17.73 8.64 9.79
N PHE A 40 16.82 7.87 9.21
CA PHE A 40 15.98 8.39 8.12
C PHE A 40 14.86 9.29 8.61
N GLU A 41 14.40 9.14 9.83
CA GLU A 41 13.48 10.10 10.45
C GLU A 41 14.16 11.47 10.61
N ARG A 42 15.39 11.51 11.12
CA ARG A 42 16.16 12.76 11.20
C ARG A 42 16.44 13.36 9.83
N TRP A 43 16.78 12.53 8.85
CA TRP A 43 16.97 12.98 7.46
C TRP A 43 15.68 13.56 6.88
N ALA A 44 14.54 12.90 7.04
CA ALA A 44 13.25 13.38 6.56
C ALA A 44 12.88 14.72 7.21
N LYS A 45 13.02 14.84 8.52
CA LYS A 45 12.79 16.11 9.26
C LYS A 45 13.67 17.23 8.76
N HIS A 46 14.97 16.96 8.58
CA HIS A 46 15.90 17.94 8.03
C HIS A 46 15.48 18.41 6.64
N MET A 47 15.12 17.46 5.77
CA MET A 47 14.69 17.75 4.41
C MET A 47 13.38 18.57 4.38
N PHE A 48 12.36 18.21 5.16
CA PHE A 48 11.11 18.98 5.25
C PHE A 48 11.36 20.40 5.76
N ARG A 49 12.23 20.57 6.72
CA ARG A 49 12.60 21.89 7.24
C ARG A 49 13.35 22.73 6.20
N GLU A 50 14.40 22.18 5.59
CA GLU A 50 15.26 22.96 4.67
C GLU A 50 14.59 23.25 3.33
N VAL A 51 13.76 22.32 2.82
CA VAL A 51 13.14 22.46 1.49
C VAL A 51 11.76 23.12 1.58
N MET A 52 10.97 22.76 2.59
CA MET A 52 9.56 23.17 2.70
C MET A 52 9.32 24.19 3.81
N GLY A 53 10.29 24.42 4.70
CA GLY A 53 10.11 25.27 5.89
C GLY A 53 9.14 24.68 6.90
N ILE A 54 8.98 23.35 6.93
CA ILE A 54 7.99 22.64 7.77
C ILE A 54 8.70 21.81 8.83
N GLU A 55 8.35 22.06 10.08
CA GLU A 55 8.77 21.22 11.21
C GLU A 55 7.80 20.06 11.38
N LEU A 56 8.33 18.83 11.29
CA LEU A 56 7.56 17.61 11.52
C LEU A 56 7.49 17.30 13.03
N ALA A 57 6.37 16.71 13.46
CA ALA A 57 6.20 16.25 14.83
C ALA A 57 7.22 15.15 15.21
N GLU A 58 7.54 15.05 16.51
CA GLU A 58 8.46 14.06 17.05
C GLU A 58 7.79 13.22 18.15
N PRO A 59 8.08 11.91 18.21
CA PRO A 59 8.57 11.07 17.11
C PRO A 59 7.49 10.88 16.03
N LEU A 60 7.88 10.47 14.82
CA LEU A 60 6.93 10.05 13.81
C LEU A 60 6.25 8.75 14.27
N ARG A 61 4.95 8.65 14.00
CA ARG A 61 4.18 7.46 14.36
C ARG A 61 4.74 6.21 13.67
N ARG A 62 4.91 5.13 14.42
CA ARG A 62 5.14 3.79 13.91
C ARG A 62 3.83 3.03 13.98
N MET A 63 3.26 2.68 12.83
CA MET A 63 1.98 2.00 12.73
C MET A 63 2.21 0.58 12.19
N PRO A 64 1.83 -0.47 12.92
CA PRO A 64 1.85 -1.83 12.37
C PRO A 64 0.99 -1.94 11.11
N TRP A 65 1.43 -2.73 10.13
CA TRP A 65 0.71 -2.95 8.88
C TRP A 65 -0.75 -3.39 9.11
N ILE A 66 -0.97 -4.27 10.06
CA ILE A 66 -2.33 -4.75 10.35
C ILE A 66 -3.25 -3.61 10.84
N GLU A 67 -2.72 -2.70 11.66
CA GLU A 67 -3.48 -1.51 12.11
C GLU A 67 -3.80 -0.59 10.93
N ALA A 68 -2.84 -0.37 10.03
CA ALA A 68 -3.05 0.44 8.82
C ALA A 68 -4.14 -0.17 7.93
N MET A 69 -4.11 -1.48 7.74
CA MET A 69 -5.12 -2.20 6.96
C MET A 69 -6.49 -2.16 7.63
N GLU A 70 -6.59 -2.45 8.93
CA GLU A 70 -7.88 -2.49 9.62
C GLU A 70 -8.54 -1.12 9.78
N LYS A 71 -7.76 -0.07 10.03
CA LYS A 71 -8.27 1.29 10.23
C LYS A 71 -8.44 2.10 8.96
N TYR A 72 -7.68 1.83 7.91
CA TYR A 72 -7.64 2.67 6.71
C TYR A 72 -7.72 1.89 5.39
N GLY A 73 -7.60 0.56 5.43
CA GLY A 73 -7.66 -0.32 4.27
C GLY A 73 -6.49 -0.15 3.29
N SER A 74 -5.34 0.31 3.79
CA SER A 74 -4.14 0.56 2.98
C SER A 74 -2.87 0.48 3.83
N ASP A 75 -1.80 -0.07 3.26
CA ASP A 75 -0.43 -0.01 3.77
C ASP A 75 0.22 1.38 3.69
N LYS A 76 -0.45 2.33 3.05
CA LYS A 76 -0.04 3.73 2.90
C LYS A 76 -1.21 4.68 3.20
N PRO A 77 -1.67 4.74 4.45
CA PRO A 77 -2.83 5.54 4.82
C PRO A 77 -2.57 7.04 4.70
N ASP A 78 -3.59 7.79 4.27
CA ASP A 78 -3.61 9.25 4.36
C ASP A 78 -4.15 9.67 5.73
N LEU A 79 -3.29 10.18 6.60
CA LEU A 79 -3.62 10.58 7.97
C LEU A 79 -3.95 12.07 8.11
N ARG A 80 -4.05 12.84 7.01
CA ARG A 80 -4.44 14.26 7.07
C ARG A 80 -5.86 14.47 7.57
N PHE A 81 -6.67 13.43 7.59
CA PHE A 81 -8.06 13.43 8.03
C PHE A 81 -8.41 12.10 8.72
N GLY A 82 -9.46 12.10 9.54
CA GLY A 82 -9.97 10.93 10.24
C GLY A 82 -10.65 9.91 9.33
N MET A 83 -11.89 9.52 9.64
CA MET A 83 -12.67 8.47 8.96
C MET A 83 -12.01 7.09 9.10
N GLU A 84 -11.58 6.75 10.34
CA GLU A 84 -11.10 5.41 10.66
C GLU A 84 -12.22 4.39 10.49
N PHE A 85 -11.88 3.19 10.05
CA PHE A 85 -12.83 2.10 9.86
C PHE A 85 -13.16 1.44 11.21
N ALA A 86 -14.39 0.97 11.32
CA ALA A 86 -14.84 0.16 12.43
C ALA A 86 -15.38 -1.18 11.91
N ASP A 87 -15.02 -2.26 12.61
CA ASP A 87 -15.62 -3.58 12.40
C ASP A 87 -17.06 -3.56 12.93
N LEU A 88 -17.99 -3.88 12.05
CA LEU A 88 -19.44 -3.94 12.33
C LEU A 88 -19.97 -5.37 12.20
N THR A 89 -19.13 -6.36 12.01
CA THR A 89 -19.53 -7.72 11.66
C THR A 89 -20.46 -8.34 12.70
N ASP A 90 -20.17 -8.16 13.98
CA ASP A 90 -20.97 -8.66 15.10
C ASP A 90 -22.33 -7.97 15.22
N LEU A 91 -22.42 -6.70 14.87
CA LEU A 91 -23.66 -5.90 14.91
C LEU A 91 -24.52 -6.08 13.65
N ALA A 92 -23.88 -6.42 12.53
CA ALA A 92 -24.54 -6.44 11.23
C ALA A 92 -25.12 -7.81 10.86
N LYS A 93 -24.60 -8.92 11.38
CA LYS A 93 -25.00 -10.27 11.01
C LYS A 93 -26.15 -10.79 11.89
N GLY A 94 -26.97 -11.69 11.33
CA GLY A 94 -28.04 -12.38 12.09
C GLY A 94 -29.40 -11.67 12.06
N HIS A 95 -29.56 -10.62 11.24
CA HIS A 95 -30.81 -9.84 11.15
C HIS A 95 -31.61 -10.14 9.87
N GLY A 96 -31.24 -11.16 9.09
CA GLY A 96 -31.93 -11.56 7.86
C GLY A 96 -31.66 -10.67 6.64
N PHE A 97 -30.66 -9.79 6.72
CA PHE A 97 -30.13 -9.08 5.56
C PHE A 97 -29.03 -9.93 4.92
N GLN A 98 -29.41 -10.77 3.94
CA GLN A 98 -28.56 -11.77 3.30
C GLN A 98 -27.17 -11.25 2.90
N VAL A 99 -27.09 -10.00 2.44
CA VAL A 99 -25.82 -9.38 2.01
C VAL A 99 -24.80 -9.28 3.15
N PHE A 100 -25.25 -9.02 4.37
CA PHE A 100 -24.40 -9.02 5.56
C PHE A 100 -24.23 -10.42 6.14
N ASP A 101 -25.29 -11.21 6.14
CA ASP A 101 -25.26 -12.56 6.73
C ASP A 101 -24.28 -13.49 6.01
N ASP A 102 -24.15 -13.37 4.68
CA ASP A 102 -23.23 -14.14 3.84
C ASP A 102 -21.79 -13.56 3.81
N ALA A 103 -21.59 -12.33 4.28
CA ALA A 103 -20.28 -11.70 4.24
C ALA A 103 -19.33 -12.27 5.31
N GLU A 104 -18.06 -12.37 4.99
CA GLU A 104 -17.01 -12.67 5.98
C GLU A 104 -16.83 -11.49 6.94
N TYR A 105 -16.87 -10.28 6.41
CA TYR A 105 -16.54 -9.04 7.12
C TYR A 105 -17.45 -7.89 6.71
N VAL A 106 -17.91 -7.10 7.69
CA VAL A 106 -18.71 -5.89 7.49
C VAL A 106 -18.00 -4.74 8.18
N THR A 107 -17.73 -3.67 7.46
CA THR A 107 -16.97 -2.53 7.98
C THR A 107 -17.46 -1.22 7.41
N GLY A 108 -17.29 -0.14 8.17
CA GLY A 108 -17.70 1.18 7.76
C GLY A 108 -16.89 2.30 8.41
N PHE A 109 -17.09 3.52 7.95
CA PHE A 109 -16.55 4.73 8.55
C PHE A 109 -17.58 5.86 8.59
N ALA A 110 -17.41 6.78 9.54
CA ALA A 110 -18.23 7.99 9.63
C ALA A 110 -17.60 9.13 8.82
N ALA A 111 -18.39 9.74 7.94
CA ALA A 111 -18.04 10.93 7.17
C ALA A 111 -18.73 12.15 7.77
N THR A 112 -17.94 13.04 8.37
CA THR A 112 -18.44 14.23 9.09
C THR A 112 -19.16 15.18 8.15
N GLY A 113 -20.38 15.60 8.54
CA GLY A 113 -21.19 16.56 7.80
C GLY A 113 -21.91 15.99 6.57
N CYS A 114 -21.68 14.72 6.21
CA CYS A 114 -22.25 14.11 5.02
C CYS A 114 -23.75 13.72 5.14
N ALA A 115 -24.40 13.91 6.29
CA ALA A 115 -25.86 13.76 6.38
C ALA A 115 -26.60 14.70 5.42
N ALA A 116 -26.00 15.81 5.03
CA ALA A 116 -26.52 16.74 4.03
C ALA A 116 -26.46 16.21 2.58
N TYR A 117 -25.79 15.08 2.31
CA TYR A 117 -25.70 14.52 0.96
C TYR A 117 -27.08 14.18 0.41
N THR A 118 -27.31 14.65 -0.81
CA THR A 118 -28.51 14.35 -1.58
C THR A 118 -28.52 12.89 -2.06
N ARG A 119 -29.69 12.38 -2.43
CA ARG A 119 -29.83 11.06 -3.04
C ARG A 119 -28.88 10.89 -4.23
N LYS A 120 -28.76 11.91 -5.09
CA LYS A 120 -27.88 11.89 -6.27
C LYS A 120 -26.41 11.73 -5.89
N GLN A 121 -25.96 12.35 -4.82
CA GLN A 121 -24.56 12.20 -4.35
C GLN A 121 -24.30 10.80 -3.81
N ILE A 122 -25.24 10.23 -3.05
CA ILE A 122 -25.14 8.86 -2.54
C ILE A 122 -25.16 7.84 -3.70
N ASP A 123 -26.03 8.04 -4.68
CA ASP A 123 -26.10 7.18 -5.86
C ASP A 123 -24.79 7.27 -6.66
N ALA A 124 -24.18 8.45 -6.79
CA ALA A 124 -22.89 8.62 -7.43
C ALA A 124 -21.76 7.88 -6.70
N LEU A 125 -21.71 7.90 -5.35
CA LEU A 125 -20.76 7.12 -4.55
C LEU A 125 -21.03 5.60 -4.69
N THR A 126 -22.30 5.19 -4.81
CA THR A 126 -22.66 3.80 -5.07
C THR A 126 -22.14 3.32 -6.42
N GLU A 127 -22.27 4.12 -7.46
CA GLU A 127 -21.71 3.79 -8.78
C GLU A 127 -20.16 3.86 -8.78
N PHE A 128 -19.57 4.75 -7.98
CA PHE A 128 -18.11 4.82 -7.82
C PHE A 128 -17.56 3.51 -7.26
N VAL A 129 -18.13 2.96 -6.18
CA VAL A 129 -17.62 1.71 -5.56
C VAL A 129 -17.87 0.47 -6.43
N LYS A 130 -18.86 0.51 -7.35
CA LYS A 130 -19.13 -0.57 -8.29
C LYS A 130 -18.18 -0.60 -9.50
N ARG A 131 -17.40 0.45 -9.76
CA ARG A 131 -16.44 0.47 -10.86
C ARG A 131 -15.56 -0.77 -10.81
N GLN A 132 -15.20 -1.31 -11.97
CA GLN A 132 -14.41 -2.55 -12.08
C GLN A 132 -13.12 -2.51 -11.26
N GLN A 133 -12.46 -1.36 -11.20
CA GLN A 133 -11.21 -1.18 -10.45
C GLN A 133 -11.40 -1.30 -8.92
N ILE A 134 -12.62 -1.05 -8.40
CA ILE A 134 -12.94 -1.15 -6.97
C ILE A 134 -13.69 -2.45 -6.71
N GLY A 135 -14.74 -2.73 -7.48
CA GLY A 135 -15.42 -4.01 -7.54
C GLY A 135 -16.29 -4.33 -6.32
N ALA A 136 -16.81 -3.32 -5.60
CA ALA A 136 -17.81 -3.55 -4.57
C ALA A 136 -19.18 -3.81 -5.20
N LYS A 137 -20.01 -4.63 -4.54
CA LYS A 137 -21.34 -5.00 -5.06
C LYS A 137 -22.39 -3.88 -4.87
N GLY A 138 -22.19 -3.00 -3.90
CA GLY A 138 -23.10 -1.92 -3.55
C GLY A 138 -22.54 -1.11 -2.38
N LEU A 139 -23.28 -0.09 -1.96
CA LEU A 139 -22.95 0.77 -0.84
C LEU A 139 -24.14 0.84 0.12
N ILE A 140 -23.90 0.51 1.38
CA ILE A 140 -24.86 0.70 2.46
C ILE A 140 -24.50 1.99 3.19
N TRP A 141 -25.51 2.73 3.62
CA TRP A 141 -25.29 3.98 4.34
C TRP A 141 -26.24 4.14 5.52
N ILE A 142 -25.79 4.85 6.55
CA ILE A 142 -26.58 5.30 7.70
C ILE A 142 -26.42 6.80 7.80
N ARG A 143 -27.54 7.53 7.83
CA ARG A 143 -27.60 8.96 8.06
C ARG A 143 -27.97 9.22 9.51
N VAL A 144 -27.14 9.96 10.24
CA VAL A 144 -27.40 10.34 11.63
C VAL A 144 -28.00 11.75 11.64
N GLU A 145 -29.29 11.84 11.93
CA GLU A 145 -30.06 13.11 12.04
C GLU A 145 -30.04 13.59 13.49
N GLN A 146 -30.57 14.81 13.75
CA GLN A 146 -30.68 15.35 15.11
C GLN A 146 -31.61 14.51 16.01
N GLU A 147 -32.68 14.00 15.43
CA GLU A 147 -33.76 13.28 16.15
C GLU A 147 -33.89 11.81 15.70
N GLY A 148 -32.83 11.21 15.14
CA GLY A 148 -32.90 9.82 14.73
C GLY A 148 -31.86 9.39 13.74
N VAL A 149 -32.07 8.20 13.18
CA VAL A 149 -31.19 7.60 12.16
C VAL A 149 -32.06 7.12 11.00
N LYS A 150 -31.48 7.18 9.78
CA LYS A 150 -32.06 6.59 8.56
C LYS A 150 -31.00 5.77 7.87
N SER A 151 -31.40 4.65 7.30
CA SER A 151 -30.47 3.75 6.61
C SER A 151 -31.06 3.21 5.31
N SER A 152 -30.19 2.77 4.42
CA SER A 152 -30.60 1.98 3.25
C SER A 152 -31.11 0.58 3.61
N VAL A 153 -30.95 0.15 4.87
CA VAL A 153 -31.33 -1.17 5.40
C VAL A 153 -32.34 -1.12 6.55
N ASP A 154 -33.07 -0.04 6.69
CA ASP A 154 -34.09 0.19 7.75
C ASP A 154 -35.09 -0.97 7.91
N LYS A 155 -35.33 -1.75 6.84
CA LYS A 155 -36.29 -2.86 6.86
C LYS A 155 -35.81 -4.08 7.67
N PHE A 156 -34.53 -4.16 7.94
CA PHE A 156 -33.87 -5.33 8.57
C PHE A 156 -33.42 -5.04 10.00
N TYR A 157 -33.30 -3.77 10.38
CA TYR A 157 -32.75 -3.34 11.67
C TYR A 157 -33.65 -2.37 12.37
N THR A 158 -33.68 -2.47 13.67
CA THR A 158 -34.37 -1.45 14.52
C THR A 158 -33.55 -0.14 14.53
N PRO A 159 -34.19 1.01 14.83
CA PRO A 159 -33.44 2.27 14.96
C PRO A 159 -32.30 2.25 15.99
N ASP A 160 -32.42 1.42 17.04
CA ASP A 160 -31.40 1.31 18.07
C ASP A 160 -30.16 0.53 17.56
N GLU A 161 -30.37 -0.55 16.84
CA GLU A 161 -29.30 -1.31 16.18
C GLU A 161 -28.55 -0.47 15.14
N ILE A 162 -29.28 0.31 14.33
CA ILE A 162 -28.67 1.24 13.36
C ILE A 162 -27.85 2.32 14.09
N ARG A 163 -28.37 2.81 15.22
CA ARG A 163 -27.67 3.83 16.03
C ARG A 163 -26.42 3.24 16.66
N GLU A 164 -26.45 1.98 17.09
CA GLU A 164 -25.29 1.28 17.64
C GLU A 164 -24.19 1.11 16.58
N MET A 165 -24.52 0.68 15.35
CA MET A 165 -23.58 0.61 14.24
C MET A 165 -22.97 1.99 13.93
N ALA A 166 -23.79 3.04 13.88
CA ALA A 166 -23.31 4.41 13.67
C ALA A 166 -22.39 4.87 14.80
N GLY A 167 -22.73 4.56 16.04
CA GLY A 167 -21.93 4.87 17.23
C GLY A 167 -20.58 4.15 17.23
N ARG A 168 -20.52 2.89 16.78
CA ARG A 168 -19.27 2.12 16.62
C ARG A 168 -18.30 2.81 15.65
N CYS A 169 -18.83 3.45 14.61
CA CYS A 169 -18.04 4.28 13.68
C CYS A 169 -17.73 5.69 14.22
N GLY A 170 -18.16 6.04 15.43
CA GLY A 170 -17.97 7.35 16.03
C GLY A 170 -18.82 8.47 15.40
N ALA A 171 -19.88 8.14 14.66
CA ALA A 171 -20.73 9.09 13.98
C ALA A 171 -21.59 9.91 14.97
N LYS A 172 -21.76 11.19 14.65
CA LYS A 172 -22.57 12.16 15.40
C LYS A 172 -23.70 12.68 14.53
N ALA A 173 -24.66 13.39 15.15
CA ALA A 173 -25.70 14.07 14.41
C ALA A 173 -25.11 14.99 13.34
N GLY A 174 -25.57 14.85 12.11
CA GLY A 174 -25.01 15.52 10.92
C GLY A 174 -24.04 14.67 10.10
N ASP A 175 -23.62 13.50 10.58
CA ASP A 175 -22.69 12.61 9.88
C ASP A 175 -23.43 11.53 9.08
N MET A 176 -22.70 10.92 8.16
CA MET A 176 -23.14 9.74 7.43
C MET A 176 -22.12 8.62 7.60
N VAL A 177 -22.58 7.41 7.86
CA VAL A 177 -21.74 6.21 7.85
C VAL A 177 -21.89 5.52 6.51
N PHE A 178 -20.77 5.16 5.92
CA PHE A 178 -20.67 4.33 4.71
C PHE A 178 -20.15 2.95 5.08
N ILE A 179 -20.82 1.89 4.59
CA ILE A 179 -20.56 0.51 4.96
C ILE A 179 -20.40 -0.34 3.70
N LEU A 180 -19.37 -1.17 3.69
CA LEU A 180 -19.14 -2.23 2.71
C LEU A 180 -19.01 -3.58 3.42
N CYS A 181 -19.18 -4.68 2.66
CA CYS A 181 -19.07 -6.03 3.17
C CYS A 181 -18.56 -7.00 2.10
N GLY A 182 -17.93 -8.09 2.55
CA GLY A 182 -17.39 -9.14 1.69
C GLY A 182 -16.21 -9.88 2.32
N LYS A 183 -15.20 -10.27 1.54
CA LYS A 183 -13.92 -10.80 2.04
C LYS A 183 -13.12 -9.69 2.73
N LYS A 184 -12.54 -9.95 3.90
CA LYS A 184 -11.97 -8.93 4.81
C LYS A 184 -11.05 -7.94 4.08
N PHE A 185 -9.90 -8.36 3.62
CA PHE A 185 -8.90 -7.42 3.05
C PHE A 185 -9.39 -6.73 1.77
N LYS A 186 -10.12 -7.46 0.92
CA LYS A 186 -10.71 -6.86 -0.28
C LYS A 186 -11.71 -5.76 0.07
N THR A 187 -12.55 -5.98 1.08
CA THR A 187 -13.54 -5.00 1.53
C THR A 187 -12.88 -3.76 2.14
N LEU A 188 -11.80 -3.95 2.93
CA LEU A 188 -11.02 -2.85 3.49
C LEU A 188 -10.40 -1.97 2.39
N MET A 189 -9.80 -2.57 1.35
CA MET A 189 -9.25 -1.83 0.21
C MET A 189 -10.32 -1.08 -0.59
N GLN A 190 -11.48 -1.69 -0.79
CA GLN A 190 -12.63 -1.05 -1.43
C GLN A 190 -13.15 0.16 -0.63
N LEU A 191 -13.22 0.00 0.69
CA LEU A 191 -13.64 1.07 1.60
C LEU A 191 -12.60 2.19 1.66
N CYS A 192 -11.31 1.88 1.55
CA CYS A 192 -10.24 2.87 1.41
C CYS A 192 -10.44 3.76 0.18
N ALA A 193 -10.74 3.17 -0.97
CA ALA A 193 -11.03 3.95 -2.18
C ALA A 193 -12.21 4.92 -1.97
N LEU A 194 -13.28 4.46 -1.32
CA LEU A 194 -14.42 5.31 -0.98
C LEU A 194 -14.04 6.40 0.02
N ARG A 195 -13.25 6.09 1.05
CA ARG A 195 -12.76 7.05 2.04
C ARG A 195 -11.99 8.20 1.38
N LEU A 196 -11.09 7.86 0.45
CA LEU A 196 -10.30 8.86 -0.29
C LEU A 196 -11.16 9.72 -1.21
N GLU A 197 -12.15 9.14 -1.87
CA GLU A 197 -13.12 9.87 -2.72
C GLU A 197 -13.96 10.84 -1.89
N VAL A 198 -14.51 10.40 -0.76
CA VAL A 198 -15.28 11.26 0.15
C VAL A 198 -14.40 12.38 0.70
N ALA A 199 -13.16 12.08 1.11
CA ALA A 199 -12.21 13.08 1.58
C ALA A 199 -11.87 14.12 0.51
N GLN A 200 -11.77 13.70 -0.75
CA GLN A 200 -11.56 14.61 -1.88
C GLN A 200 -12.76 15.54 -2.08
N GLN A 201 -13.98 15.00 -2.05
CA GLN A 201 -15.21 15.81 -2.17
C GLN A 201 -15.37 16.82 -1.04
N LEU A 202 -14.89 16.49 0.17
CA LEU A 202 -14.91 17.35 1.35
C LEU A 202 -13.72 18.32 1.42
N GLY A 203 -12.76 18.28 0.47
CA GLY A 203 -11.56 19.12 0.48
C GLY A 203 -10.58 18.82 1.62
N LEU A 204 -10.60 17.61 2.18
CA LEU A 204 -9.76 17.24 3.32
C LEU A 204 -8.34 16.85 2.92
N ARG A 205 -8.12 16.55 1.65
CA ARG A 205 -6.80 16.19 1.10
C ARG A 205 -5.99 17.44 0.71
N ASP A 206 -5.77 18.33 1.69
CA ASP A 206 -5.00 19.55 1.48
C ASP A 206 -3.53 19.22 1.13
N PRO A 207 -3.03 19.60 -0.06
CA PRO A 207 -1.66 19.30 -0.49
C PRO A 207 -0.59 20.06 0.30
N LYS A 208 -0.98 21.08 1.07
CA LYS A 208 -0.06 21.87 1.92
C LYS A 208 0.12 21.26 3.31
N LYS A 209 -0.64 20.23 3.66
CA LYS A 209 -0.52 19.49 4.93
C LYS A 209 0.21 18.19 4.70
N PHE A 210 1.13 17.88 5.59
CA PHE A 210 1.92 16.65 5.55
C PHE A 210 1.71 15.85 6.83
N ALA A 211 1.41 14.56 6.67
CA ALA A 211 1.18 13.62 7.76
C ALA A 211 2.06 12.36 7.56
N PRO A 212 3.38 12.48 7.73
CA PRO A 212 4.28 11.35 7.56
C PRO A 212 4.18 10.37 8.72
N LEU A 213 4.40 9.09 8.41
CA LEU A 213 4.48 8.00 9.39
C LEU A 213 5.35 6.88 8.85
N TRP A 214 5.71 5.97 9.75
CA TRP A 214 6.30 4.68 9.40
C TRP A 214 5.23 3.59 9.46
N ILE A 215 5.17 2.77 8.43
CA ILE A 215 4.46 1.49 8.48
C ILE A 215 5.50 0.41 8.75
N VAL A 216 5.21 -0.45 9.72
CA VAL A 216 6.12 -1.51 10.19
C VAL A 216 5.38 -2.84 10.34
N ASP A 217 6.10 -3.90 10.64
CA ASP A 217 5.52 -5.22 10.94
C ASP A 217 4.62 -5.76 9.83
N PHE A 218 5.07 -5.61 8.58
CA PHE A 218 4.42 -6.21 7.42
C PHE A 218 4.40 -7.74 7.52
N PRO A 219 3.43 -8.44 6.89
CA PRO A 219 3.57 -9.86 6.64
C PRO A 219 4.86 -10.15 5.86
N LEU A 220 5.56 -11.23 6.19
CA LEU A 220 6.73 -11.66 5.42
C LEU A 220 6.32 -12.34 4.12
N PHE A 221 5.19 -13.05 4.17
CA PHE A 221 4.65 -13.85 3.07
C PHE A 221 3.20 -13.48 2.79
N GLU A 222 2.82 -13.54 1.53
CA GLU A 222 1.45 -13.48 1.05
C GLU A 222 1.06 -14.82 0.43
N TRP A 223 -0.11 -15.32 0.80
CA TRP A 223 -0.68 -16.51 0.18
C TRP A 223 -1.45 -16.15 -1.08
N ASP A 224 -1.17 -16.83 -2.16
CA ASP A 224 -1.88 -16.68 -3.41
C ASP A 224 -2.84 -17.86 -3.64
N ASP A 225 -4.13 -17.56 -3.71
CA ASP A 225 -5.20 -18.55 -3.88
C ASP A 225 -5.18 -19.20 -5.28
N GLU A 226 -4.64 -18.54 -6.30
CA GLU A 226 -4.61 -19.07 -7.67
C GLU A 226 -3.48 -20.06 -7.86
N THR A 227 -2.28 -19.73 -7.38
CA THR A 227 -1.09 -20.57 -7.50
C THR A 227 -0.89 -21.51 -6.32
N GLN A 228 -1.69 -21.37 -5.25
CA GLN A 228 -1.65 -22.19 -4.02
C GLN A 228 -0.25 -22.24 -3.39
N ARG A 229 0.41 -21.08 -3.30
CA ARG A 229 1.75 -20.94 -2.70
C ARG A 229 1.95 -19.60 -2.04
N TYR A 230 3.00 -19.50 -1.24
CA TYR A 230 3.47 -18.25 -0.67
C TYR A 230 4.36 -17.47 -1.64
N TYR A 231 4.21 -16.16 -1.62
CA TYR A 231 5.12 -15.18 -2.23
C TYR A 231 5.71 -14.30 -1.12
N ALA A 232 6.90 -13.75 -1.37
CA ALA A 232 7.44 -12.73 -0.49
C ALA A 232 6.65 -11.43 -0.70
N MET A 233 6.18 -10.81 0.38
CA MET A 233 5.45 -9.54 0.28
C MET A 233 6.34 -8.42 -0.27
N HIS A 234 7.62 -8.38 0.09
CA HIS A 234 8.60 -7.44 -0.43
C HIS A 234 9.58 -8.13 -1.38
N HIS A 235 10.55 -8.84 -0.83
CA HIS A 235 11.50 -9.64 -1.59
C HIS A 235 12.11 -10.77 -0.73
N PRO A 236 12.69 -11.82 -1.34
CA PRO A 236 13.12 -13.02 -0.62
C PRO A 236 14.32 -12.81 0.32
N PHE A 237 14.96 -11.63 0.33
CA PHE A 237 16.07 -11.30 1.21
C PHE A 237 15.64 -10.49 2.45
N THR A 238 14.37 -10.16 2.58
CA THR A 238 13.83 -9.50 3.77
C THR A 238 13.89 -10.42 4.98
N SER A 239 14.49 -9.94 6.07
CA SER A 239 14.56 -10.71 7.32
C SER A 239 13.19 -10.81 8.00
N PRO A 240 12.82 -11.98 8.53
CA PRO A 240 11.71 -12.07 9.48
C PRO A 240 12.04 -11.32 10.79
N LYS A 241 11.02 -10.96 11.54
CA LYS A 241 11.20 -10.55 12.95
C LYS A 241 11.82 -11.72 13.72
N PRO A 242 12.81 -11.47 14.59
CA PRO A 242 13.51 -12.55 15.31
C PRO A 242 12.58 -13.46 16.11
N GLU A 243 11.54 -12.90 16.73
CA GLU A 243 10.57 -13.64 17.53
C GLU A 243 9.63 -14.53 16.68
N ASP A 244 9.51 -14.26 15.39
CA ASP A 244 8.61 -14.98 14.47
C ASP A 244 9.31 -16.09 13.67
N VAL A 245 10.64 -16.17 13.70
CA VAL A 245 11.44 -17.17 12.96
C VAL A 245 10.96 -18.61 13.23
N GLN A 246 10.52 -18.88 14.45
CA GLN A 246 10.01 -20.19 14.85
C GLN A 246 8.74 -20.63 14.10
N TYR A 247 8.02 -19.72 13.47
CA TYR A 247 6.76 -20.01 12.75
C TYR A 247 6.96 -20.25 11.26
N ILE A 248 8.16 -20.04 10.72
CA ILE A 248 8.43 -20.15 9.27
C ILE A 248 8.00 -21.52 8.71
N ASP A 249 8.20 -22.62 9.46
CA ASP A 249 7.84 -23.97 9.03
C ASP A 249 6.39 -24.35 9.32
N SER A 250 5.84 -23.84 10.42
CA SER A 250 4.55 -24.30 10.93
C SER A 250 3.39 -23.41 10.51
N ASP A 251 3.62 -22.11 10.38
CA ASP A 251 2.61 -21.10 10.06
C ASP A 251 3.25 -19.89 9.36
N PRO A 252 3.70 -20.02 8.09
CA PRO A 252 4.36 -18.93 7.37
C PRO A 252 3.52 -17.66 7.28
N GLY A 253 2.20 -17.79 7.21
CA GLY A 253 1.28 -16.64 7.13
C GLY A 253 1.26 -15.76 8.37
N ARG A 254 1.79 -16.23 9.49
CA ARG A 254 1.92 -15.49 10.75
C ARG A 254 3.21 -14.68 10.86
N VAL A 255 4.21 -15.01 10.05
CA VAL A 255 5.55 -14.43 10.17
C VAL A 255 5.55 -12.98 9.70
N ARG A 256 5.99 -12.06 10.58
CA ARG A 256 6.17 -10.65 10.24
C ARG A 256 7.56 -10.39 9.67
N ALA A 257 7.60 -9.49 8.72
CA ALA A 257 8.83 -8.98 8.12
C ALA A 257 9.48 -7.91 9.01
N ASN A 258 10.79 -7.87 9.01
CA ASN A 258 11.56 -6.77 9.55
C ASN A 258 11.73 -5.68 8.46
N ALA A 259 10.57 -5.23 7.95
CA ALA A 259 10.43 -4.26 6.88
C ALA A 259 9.69 -3.01 7.37
N TYR A 260 9.92 -1.91 6.68
CA TYR A 260 9.38 -0.60 7.05
C TYR A 260 9.25 0.29 5.82
N ASP A 261 8.13 1.04 5.76
CA ASP A 261 7.88 2.04 4.73
C ASP A 261 7.68 3.43 5.34
N PHE A 262 8.31 4.43 4.75
CA PHE A 262 8.03 5.82 5.01
C PHE A 262 6.86 6.28 4.14
N VAL A 263 5.75 6.57 4.77
CA VAL A 263 4.51 6.96 4.10
C VAL A 263 4.17 8.40 4.43
N CYS A 264 3.72 9.15 3.43
CA CYS A 264 3.20 10.50 3.62
C CYS A 264 1.99 10.74 2.71
N ASN A 265 0.89 11.22 3.29
CA ASN A 265 -0.30 11.65 2.55
C ASN A 265 -0.91 10.59 1.62
N GLY A 266 -0.85 9.32 1.99
CA GLY A 266 -1.38 8.24 1.17
C GLY A 266 -0.41 7.71 0.12
N THR A 267 0.84 8.10 0.17
CA THR A 267 1.90 7.68 -0.76
C THR A 267 3.08 7.10 0.00
N GLU A 268 3.53 5.94 -0.41
CA GLU A 268 4.82 5.37 -0.02
C GLU A 268 5.94 6.19 -0.68
N ILE A 269 6.73 6.87 0.14
CA ILE A 269 7.83 7.73 -0.32
C ILE A 269 9.14 6.97 -0.33
N GLY A 270 9.29 6.01 0.57
CA GLY A 270 10.46 5.14 0.63
C GLY A 270 10.17 3.89 1.42
N GLY A 271 10.89 2.82 1.13
CA GLY A 271 10.74 1.54 1.80
C GLY A 271 12.06 0.81 1.92
N GLY A 272 12.13 -0.08 2.91
CA GLY A 272 13.31 -0.85 3.19
C GLY A 272 13.07 -2.00 4.16
N SER A 273 14.14 -2.70 4.47
CA SER A 273 14.10 -3.80 5.44
C SER A 273 15.48 -4.08 6.03
N ILE A 274 15.50 -4.81 7.13
CA ILE A 274 16.69 -5.55 7.55
C ILE A 274 16.80 -6.78 6.66
N ARG A 275 18.02 -7.09 6.21
CA ARG A 275 18.27 -8.17 5.27
C ARG A 275 18.65 -9.46 6.00
N ILE A 276 18.32 -10.60 5.40
CA ILE A 276 18.86 -11.88 5.85
C ILE A 276 20.33 -11.92 5.51
N HIS A 277 21.18 -12.23 6.50
CA HIS A 277 22.61 -12.45 6.33
C HIS A 277 23.05 -13.85 6.75
N ASP A 278 22.16 -14.63 7.36
CA ASP A 278 22.36 -16.04 7.68
C ASP A 278 21.95 -16.94 6.50
N SER A 279 22.89 -17.74 6.02
CA SER A 279 22.69 -18.60 4.83
C SER A 279 21.67 -19.71 5.05
N LYS A 280 21.50 -20.20 6.29
CA LYS A 280 20.53 -21.25 6.60
C LYS A 280 19.10 -20.68 6.60
N LEU A 281 18.95 -19.50 7.20
CA LEU A 281 17.68 -18.79 7.17
C LEU A 281 17.28 -18.42 5.74
N GLN A 282 18.25 -17.98 4.91
CA GLN A 282 17.99 -17.66 3.51
C GLN A 282 17.56 -18.89 2.70
N ALA A 283 18.20 -20.04 2.91
CA ALA A 283 17.80 -21.29 2.26
C ALA A 283 16.37 -21.68 2.63
N LYS A 284 16.01 -21.53 3.90
CA LYS A 284 14.66 -21.80 4.40
C LYS A 284 13.60 -20.87 3.80
N MET A 285 13.93 -19.59 3.64
CA MET A 285 13.06 -18.63 2.95
C MET A 285 12.79 -19.06 1.50
N PHE A 286 13.80 -19.49 0.76
CA PHE A 286 13.62 -19.98 -0.60
C PHE A 286 12.74 -21.23 -0.66
N GLU A 287 12.90 -22.15 0.30
CA GLU A 287 12.05 -23.34 0.41
C GLU A 287 10.57 -23.00 0.57
N VAL A 288 10.23 -22.10 1.50
CA VAL A 288 8.84 -21.64 1.70
C VAL A 288 8.27 -20.97 0.46
N LEU A 289 9.10 -20.24 -0.28
CA LEU A 289 8.72 -19.59 -1.55
C LEU A 289 8.65 -20.57 -2.74
N GLY A 290 8.93 -21.87 -2.50
CA GLY A 290 8.83 -22.91 -3.51
C GLY A 290 10.01 -22.98 -4.50
N PHE A 291 11.17 -22.41 -4.16
CA PHE A 291 12.38 -22.57 -4.96
C PHE A 291 13.07 -23.89 -4.61
N THR A 292 13.52 -24.62 -5.64
CA THR A 292 14.49 -25.69 -5.40
C THR A 292 15.89 -25.09 -5.14
N ALA A 293 16.79 -25.88 -4.53
CA ALA A 293 18.16 -25.42 -4.29
C ALA A 293 18.87 -25.00 -5.58
N GLU A 294 18.63 -25.73 -6.68
CA GLU A 294 19.20 -25.45 -7.99
C GLU A 294 18.65 -24.13 -8.56
N GLN A 295 17.33 -23.89 -8.41
CA GLN A 295 16.72 -22.65 -8.86
C GLN A 295 17.23 -21.44 -8.06
N ALA A 296 17.35 -21.58 -6.73
CA ALA A 296 17.92 -20.55 -5.88
C ALA A 296 19.38 -20.25 -6.26
N GLN A 297 20.20 -21.29 -6.48
CA GLN A 297 21.58 -21.12 -6.89
C GLN A 297 21.70 -20.47 -8.27
N LEU A 298 20.87 -20.87 -9.24
CA LEU A 298 20.89 -20.28 -10.58
C LEU A 298 20.53 -18.79 -10.59
N ARG A 299 19.55 -18.38 -9.77
CA ARG A 299 19.05 -17.00 -9.76
C ARG A 299 19.83 -16.08 -8.83
N PHE A 300 20.22 -16.60 -7.67
CA PHE A 300 20.78 -15.81 -6.56
C PHE A 300 22.12 -16.31 -6.06
N GLY A 301 22.72 -17.30 -6.73
CA GLY A 301 23.96 -17.95 -6.30
C GLY A 301 25.10 -16.97 -6.07
N PHE A 302 25.25 -15.96 -6.93
CA PHE A 302 26.27 -14.94 -6.78
C PHE A 302 26.19 -14.20 -5.44
N LEU A 303 24.99 -13.89 -4.96
CA LEU A 303 24.77 -13.20 -3.69
C LEU A 303 24.93 -14.19 -2.52
N MET A 304 24.35 -15.38 -2.63
CA MET A 304 24.50 -16.43 -1.61
C MET A 304 25.96 -16.84 -1.41
N ASP A 305 26.73 -16.89 -2.48
CA ASP A 305 28.16 -17.19 -2.42
C ASP A 305 28.97 -16.04 -1.79
N ALA A 306 28.61 -14.79 -2.08
CA ALA A 306 29.20 -13.62 -1.44
C ALA A 306 28.96 -13.64 0.09
N PHE A 307 27.80 -14.05 0.56
CA PHE A 307 27.50 -14.15 1.99
C PHE A 307 28.35 -15.19 2.74
N LYS A 308 28.89 -16.19 2.04
CA LYS A 308 29.81 -17.17 2.63
C LYS A 308 31.14 -16.56 3.11
N TYR A 309 31.50 -15.38 2.60
CA TYR A 309 32.68 -14.64 3.05
C TYR A 309 32.41 -13.78 4.29
N GLY A 310 31.19 -13.77 4.82
CA GLY A 310 30.81 -13.08 6.04
C GLY A 310 30.09 -11.76 5.76
N ALA A 311 28.77 -11.83 5.55
CA ALA A 311 27.94 -10.64 5.51
C ALA A 311 27.61 -10.17 6.94
N PRO A 312 27.80 -8.89 7.30
CA PRO A 312 27.33 -8.36 8.58
C PRO A 312 25.80 -8.26 8.58
N PRO A 313 25.16 -8.14 9.76
CA PRO A 313 23.82 -7.63 9.84
C PRO A 313 23.73 -6.29 9.10
N HIS A 314 22.76 -6.12 8.23
CA HIS A 314 22.63 -4.92 7.41
C HIS A 314 21.16 -4.64 7.07
N GLY A 315 20.91 -3.41 6.73
CA GLY A 315 19.61 -2.94 6.31
C GLY A 315 19.70 -1.55 5.69
N GLY A 316 18.68 -1.15 5.00
CA GLY A 316 18.65 0.12 4.32
C GLY A 316 17.27 0.55 3.91
N LEU A 317 17.24 1.66 3.21
CA LEU A 317 16.00 2.26 2.72
C LEU A 317 16.28 2.98 1.41
N ALA A 318 15.35 2.89 0.46
CA ALA A 318 15.38 3.66 -0.76
C ALA A 318 14.20 4.62 -0.83
N PHE A 319 14.47 5.92 -1.00
CA PHE A 319 13.44 6.92 -1.25
C PHE A 319 13.21 7.09 -2.75
N GLY A 320 11.94 7.08 -3.18
CA GLY A 320 11.55 7.48 -4.53
C GLY A 320 11.71 8.99 -4.70
N PHE A 321 12.80 9.44 -5.32
CA PHE A 321 13.09 10.87 -5.47
C PHE A 321 12.01 11.60 -6.24
N ASP A 322 11.49 11.01 -7.31
CA ASP A 322 10.43 11.62 -8.12
C ASP A 322 9.11 11.73 -7.34
N ARG A 323 8.78 10.73 -6.51
CA ARG A 323 7.62 10.77 -5.60
C ARG A 323 7.77 11.86 -4.56
N LEU A 324 8.97 12.02 -4.02
CA LEU A 324 9.26 13.07 -3.06
C LEU A 324 9.10 14.47 -3.68
N CYS A 325 9.63 14.65 -4.90
CA CYS A 325 9.45 15.89 -5.65
C CYS A 325 7.97 16.18 -5.94
N SER A 326 7.20 15.19 -6.37
CA SER A 326 5.76 15.36 -6.63
C SER A 326 4.96 15.67 -5.36
N LEU A 327 5.30 15.01 -4.23
CA LEU A 327 4.70 15.31 -2.94
C LEU A 327 4.92 16.79 -2.53
N PHE A 328 6.15 17.29 -2.65
CA PHE A 328 6.48 18.67 -2.32
C PHE A 328 5.88 19.68 -3.31
N GLY A 329 5.77 19.30 -4.57
CA GLY A 329 5.11 20.10 -5.60
C GLY A 329 3.58 20.06 -5.56
N GLY A 330 3.00 19.20 -4.70
CA GLY A 330 1.54 19.06 -4.55
C GLY A 330 0.84 18.41 -5.75
N SER A 331 1.54 17.56 -6.50
CA SER A 331 1.01 16.82 -7.64
C SER A 331 0.85 15.33 -7.32
N ASP A 332 -0.22 14.73 -7.84
CA ASP A 332 -0.44 13.27 -7.76
C ASP A 332 0.31 12.51 -8.88
N SER A 333 1.01 13.23 -9.79
CA SER A 333 1.74 12.62 -10.91
C SER A 333 3.23 12.90 -10.83
N ILE A 334 4.05 11.84 -10.87
CA ILE A 334 5.50 11.96 -10.92
C ILE A 334 6.02 12.39 -12.30
N ARG A 335 5.19 12.33 -13.36
CA ARG A 335 5.59 12.65 -14.74
C ARG A 335 6.06 14.10 -14.89
N ASP A 336 5.51 15.03 -14.11
CA ASP A 336 5.89 16.45 -14.14
C ASP A 336 7.25 16.71 -13.47
N TYR A 337 7.81 15.70 -12.79
CA TYR A 337 9.06 15.75 -12.03
C TYR A 337 10.16 14.86 -12.61
N ILE A 338 9.89 14.19 -13.73
CA ILE A 338 10.86 13.36 -14.45
C ILE A 338 11.18 14.02 -15.79
N ALA A 339 12.46 14.25 -16.05
CA ALA A 339 12.91 14.68 -17.38
C ALA A 339 12.66 13.52 -18.37
N PHE A 340 11.91 13.80 -19.44
CA PHE A 340 11.56 12.84 -20.49
C PHE A 340 10.74 11.62 -20.00
N PRO A 341 9.57 11.84 -19.35
CA PRO A 341 8.72 10.75 -18.87
C PRO A 341 8.16 9.94 -20.04
N LYS A 342 7.95 8.64 -19.80
CA LYS A 342 7.31 7.78 -20.79
C LYS A 342 5.79 8.00 -20.79
N ASN A 343 5.17 7.91 -21.97
CA ASN A 343 3.72 7.92 -22.10
C ASN A 343 3.10 6.57 -21.68
N ASN A 344 1.76 6.44 -21.74
CA ASN A 344 1.07 5.23 -21.32
C ASN A 344 1.40 3.98 -22.18
N ALA A 345 1.99 4.16 -23.36
CA ALA A 345 2.48 3.08 -24.20
C ALA A 345 3.97 2.76 -23.96
N GLY A 346 4.58 3.31 -22.89
CA GLY A 346 6.00 3.10 -22.58
C GLY A 346 6.96 3.83 -23.53
N ARG A 347 6.47 4.76 -24.37
CA ARG A 347 7.31 5.47 -25.35
C ARG A 347 7.87 6.76 -24.77
N ASP A 348 9.13 7.02 -25.08
CA ASP A 348 9.73 8.35 -24.94
C ASP A 348 9.33 9.20 -26.12
N VAL A 349 8.47 10.17 -25.89
CA VAL A 349 7.95 11.04 -26.97
C VAL A 349 8.95 12.12 -27.41
N MET A 350 9.97 12.38 -26.60
CA MET A 350 11.02 13.34 -26.95
C MET A 350 12.05 12.75 -27.89
N LEU A 351 12.43 11.50 -27.66
CA LEU A 351 13.43 10.76 -28.43
C LEU A 351 12.79 9.88 -29.53
N ASP A 352 11.46 9.81 -29.57
CA ASP A 352 10.69 8.86 -30.39
C ASP A 352 11.17 7.39 -30.22
N ALA A 353 11.48 7.02 -28.97
CA ALA A 353 11.95 5.66 -28.62
C ALA A 353 10.80 4.82 -28.01
N PRO A 354 10.81 3.48 -28.21
CA PRO A 354 11.76 2.71 -29.03
C PRO A 354 11.57 2.93 -30.52
N GLY A 355 12.66 2.94 -31.26
CA GLY A 355 12.71 2.99 -32.73
C GLY A 355 12.89 1.60 -33.33
N CYS A 356 12.91 1.53 -34.68
CA CYS A 356 13.26 0.31 -35.40
C CYS A 356 14.76 0.04 -35.29
N ILE A 357 15.11 -1.24 -35.27
CA ILE A 357 16.50 -1.72 -35.31
C ILE A 357 16.79 -2.18 -36.73
N ASP A 358 17.97 -1.86 -37.25
CA ASP A 358 18.40 -2.32 -38.59
C ASP A 358 18.65 -3.82 -38.59
N GLN A 359 18.36 -4.49 -39.75
CA GLN A 359 18.55 -5.93 -39.89
C GLN A 359 19.99 -6.36 -39.59
N ALA A 360 20.99 -5.56 -39.98
CA ALA A 360 22.39 -5.86 -39.70
C ALA A 360 22.69 -6.01 -38.21
N GLN A 361 22.05 -5.19 -37.36
CA GLN A 361 22.19 -5.28 -35.90
C GLN A 361 21.52 -6.53 -35.34
N LEU A 362 20.37 -6.93 -35.90
CA LEU A 362 19.71 -8.18 -35.52
C LEU A 362 20.56 -9.40 -35.91
N ASP A 363 21.13 -9.39 -37.12
CA ASP A 363 21.98 -10.47 -37.62
C ASP A 363 23.26 -10.62 -36.78
N GLU A 364 23.91 -9.51 -36.38
CA GLU A 364 25.06 -9.50 -35.48
C GLU A 364 24.78 -10.13 -34.12
N LEU A 365 23.58 -9.91 -33.59
CA LEU A 365 23.14 -10.46 -32.30
C LEU A 365 22.49 -11.85 -32.43
N CYS A 366 22.41 -12.42 -33.64
CA CYS A 366 21.70 -13.67 -33.94
C CYS A 366 20.23 -13.65 -33.49
N LEU A 367 19.54 -12.51 -33.63
CA LEU A 367 18.13 -12.32 -33.30
C LEU A 367 17.26 -12.34 -34.55
N SER A 368 16.05 -12.84 -34.41
CA SER A 368 15.00 -12.75 -35.45
C SER A 368 13.70 -12.25 -34.83
N LEU A 369 12.98 -11.41 -35.60
CA LEU A 369 11.64 -10.96 -35.19
C LEU A 369 10.60 -12.01 -35.63
N VAL A 370 9.85 -12.51 -34.68
CA VAL A 370 8.66 -13.32 -34.93
C VAL A 370 7.48 -12.38 -35.05
N LYS A 371 6.85 -12.34 -36.24
CA LYS A 371 5.59 -11.59 -36.39
C LYS A 371 4.49 -12.35 -35.65
N PRO A 372 3.64 -11.66 -34.87
CA PRO A 372 2.44 -12.30 -34.32
C PRO A 372 1.61 -12.84 -35.48
N GLU A 373 1.07 -14.04 -35.34
CA GLU A 373 0.02 -14.54 -36.24
C GLU A 373 -1.19 -13.61 -36.12
N GLU A 374 -1.71 -13.10 -37.24
CA GLU A 374 -2.86 -12.20 -37.29
C GLU A 374 -4.15 -12.90 -36.83
#